data_7bc462fd4766499ff0fb7cd993c91866
#
_entry.id   7bc462fd4766499ff0fb7cd993c91866
#
_cell.length_a   1.000
_cell.length_b   1.000
_cell.length_c   1.000
_cell.angle_alpha   90.00
_cell.angle_beta   90.00
_cell.angle_gamma   90.00
#
_symmetry.space_group_name_H-M   'P 1'
#
loop_
_entity.id
_entity.type
_entity.pdbx_description
1 polymer ?
#
loop_
_entity_poly.entity_id
_entity_poly.type
_entity_poly.pdbx_seq_one_letter_code
_entity_poly.pdbx_strand_id
1 'polypeptide(L)'
;AGAAGIACANLYIALGVDRKNILMVDSKGVIYKGRTAGMNKYKEQFAQETDRRSLEEAMEGADVFCGVAVKDMVTKDMVKSMAKDAIIFAMANPDPEILPEDAFDARKDIIMATGRSDYPNQVNNVLGFPFIFRGALDVHARAINMEMKLAATYALANLAKTDVPDAVARAYGGIHFKF
;
A
#
# COMPACT_ATOMS: atom_id res chain seq x y z
N ALA A 1 -6.89 -4.14 8.68
CA ALA A 1 -7.48 -5.30 7.98
C ALA A 1 -8.97 -5.07 7.66
N GLY A 2 -9.25 -4.07 6.87
CA GLY A 2 -10.53 -3.91 6.16
C GLY A 2 -10.46 -4.57 4.78
N ALA A 3 -11.49 -4.37 3.94
CA ALA A 3 -11.57 -4.93 2.59
C ALA A 3 -10.36 -4.54 1.73
N ALA A 4 -9.95 -3.27 1.77
CA ALA A 4 -8.80 -2.76 1.02
C ALA A 4 -7.50 -3.43 1.49
N GLY A 5 -7.21 -3.50 2.79
CA GLY A 5 -6.01 -4.14 3.32
C GLY A 5 -5.93 -5.62 2.97
N ILE A 6 -7.05 -6.36 3.06
CA ILE A 6 -7.11 -7.76 2.65
C ILE A 6 -6.85 -7.92 1.14
N ALA A 7 -7.40 -7.03 0.31
CA ALA A 7 -7.17 -7.05 -1.14
C ALA A 7 -5.70 -6.77 -1.48
N CYS A 8 -5.08 -5.77 -0.85
CA CYS A 8 -3.64 -5.49 -1.01
C CYS A 8 -2.78 -6.68 -0.59
N ALA A 9 -3.04 -7.26 0.59
CA ALA A 9 -2.28 -8.41 1.08
C ALA A 9 -2.39 -9.63 0.14
N ASN A 10 -3.58 -9.90 -0.40
CA ASN A 10 -3.75 -10.97 -1.39
C ASN A 10 -2.99 -10.68 -2.69
N LEU A 11 -2.92 -9.41 -3.14
CA LEU A 11 -2.15 -9.04 -4.31
C LEU A 11 -0.64 -9.18 -4.05
N TYR A 12 -0.14 -8.77 -2.88
CA TYR A 12 1.27 -8.99 -2.50
C TYR A 12 1.64 -10.48 -2.49
N ILE A 13 0.75 -11.35 -1.96
CA ILE A 13 0.97 -12.80 -1.99
C ILE A 13 1.00 -13.31 -3.44
N ALA A 14 0.10 -12.84 -4.30
CA ALA A 14 0.09 -13.22 -5.71
C ALA A 14 1.34 -12.73 -6.47
N LEU A 15 1.98 -11.66 -6.00
CA LEU A 15 3.27 -11.15 -6.48
C LEU A 15 4.48 -11.87 -5.89
N GLY A 16 4.30 -12.82 -4.97
CA GLY A 16 5.36 -13.66 -4.41
C GLY A 16 5.77 -13.35 -2.98
N VAL A 17 5.09 -12.43 -2.30
CA VAL A 17 5.34 -12.21 -0.87
C VAL A 17 4.83 -13.40 -0.06
N ASP A 18 5.68 -13.99 0.76
CA ASP A 18 5.27 -15.07 1.66
C ASP A 18 4.28 -14.54 2.70
N ARG A 19 3.13 -15.22 2.84
CA ARG A 19 2.07 -14.83 3.77
C ARG A 19 2.57 -14.69 5.20
N LYS A 20 3.54 -15.51 5.62
CA LYS A 20 4.12 -15.44 6.97
C LYS A 20 4.83 -14.12 7.27
N ASN A 21 5.23 -13.37 6.24
CA ASN A 21 5.87 -12.07 6.34
C ASN A 21 4.87 -10.91 6.37
N ILE A 22 3.55 -11.19 6.34
CA ILE A 22 2.51 -10.17 6.37
C ILE A 22 1.84 -10.18 7.75
N LEU A 23 2.03 -9.10 8.50
CA LEU A 23 1.28 -8.82 9.72
C LEU A 23 0.11 -7.90 9.40
N MET A 24 -1.10 -8.35 9.61
CA MET A 24 -2.29 -7.51 9.43
C MET A 24 -2.77 -6.96 10.76
N VAL A 25 -3.15 -5.67 10.73
CA VAL A 25 -3.64 -4.94 11.90
C VAL A 25 -5.02 -4.36 11.62
N ASP A 26 -5.89 -4.36 12.60
CA ASP A 26 -7.18 -3.65 12.58
C ASP A 26 -7.39 -2.84 13.87
N SER A 27 -8.59 -2.27 14.05
CA SER A 27 -8.92 -1.48 15.24
C SER A 27 -8.83 -2.24 16.58
N LYS A 28 -8.61 -3.55 16.55
CA LYS A 28 -8.41 -4.41 17.73
C LYS A 28 -6.95 -4.87 17.87
N GLY A 29 -6.05 -4.34 17.03
CA GLY A 29 -4.63 -4.71 17.02
C GLY A 29 -4.27 -5.75 15.96
N VAL A 30 -3.16 -6.42 16.17
CA VAL A 30 -2.62 -7.45 15.26
C VAL A 30 -3.58 -8.64 15.14
N ILE A 31 -3.65 -9.21 13.93
CA ILE A 31 -4.39 -10.45 13.67
C ILE A 31 -3.45 -11.63 13.93
N TYR A 32 -3.64 -12.28 15.07
CA TYR A 32 -2.82 -13.40 15.53
C TYR A 32 -3.65 -14.67 15.70
N LYS A 33 -3.00 -15.84 15.70
CA LYS A 33 -3.66 -17.13 15.94
C LYS A 33 -4.27 -17.18 17.34
N GLY A 34 -5.52 -17.61 17.42
CA GLY A 34 -6.29 -17.66 18.66
C GLY A 34 -7.00 -16.37 19.06
N ARG A 35 -6.82 -15.27 18.31
CA ARG A 35 -7.63 -14.06 18.50
C ARG A 35 -9.08 -14.33 18.10
N THR A 36 -10.03 -13.96 18.98
CA THR A 36 -11.47 -14.11 18.74
C THR A 36 -12.17 -12.77 18.41
N ALA A 37 -11.69 -11.68 19.03
CA ALA A 37 -12.30 -10.37 18.90
C ALA A 37 -12.19 -9.81 17.47
N GLY A 38 -13.32 -9.53 16.83
CA GLY A 38 -13.41 -8.89 15.52
C GLY A 38 -12.87 -9.75 14.36
N MET A 39 -12.83 -11.06 14.53
CA MET A 39 -12.39 -12.02 13.50
C MET A 39 -13.53 -12.38 12.54
N ASN A 40 -13.14 -12.79 11.34
CA ASN A 40 -14.00 -13.38 10.31
C ASN A 40 -13.15 -14.24 9.37
N LYS A 41 -13.80 -15.03 8.49
CA LYS A 41 -13.15 -15.95 7.54
C LYS A 41 -12.06 -15.30 6.65
N TYR A 42 -12.14 -14.00 6.37
CA TYR A 42 -11.14 -13.29 5.55
C TYR A 42 -9.91 -12.89 6.35
N LYS A 43 -10.08 -12.55 7.62
CA LYS A 43 -8.98 -12.22 8.53
C LYS A 43 -8.26 -13.47 9.04
N GLU A 44 -8.98 -14.56 9.27
CA GLU A 44 -8.41 -15.83 9.77
C GLU A 44 -7.26 -16.34 8.93
N GLN A 45 -7.34 -16.18 7.60
CA GLN A 45 -6.26 -16.58 6.68
C GLN A 45 -4.95 -15.81 6.88
N PHE A 46 -4.97 -14.67 7.58
CA PHE A 46 -3.81 -13.84 7.89
C PHE A 46 -3.40 -13.91 9.36
N ALA A 47 -4.03 -14.76 10.15
CA ALA A 47 -3.68 -14.93 11.56
C ALA A 47 -2.29 -15.57 11.70
N GLN A 48 -1.34 -14.82 12.28
CA GLN A 48 0.05 -15.23 12.46
C GLN A 48 0.32 -15.76 13.88
N GLU A 49 1.29 -16.65 14.01
CA GLU A 49 1.88 -16.99 15.31
C GLU A 49 2.85 -15.87 15.71
N THR A 50 2.40 -14.98 16.56
CA THR A 50 3.18 -13.83 17.00
C THR A 50 2.70 -13.35 18.37
N ASP A 51 3.62 -12.79 19.15
CA ASP A 51 3.32 -12.13 20.43
C ASP A 51 2.97 -10.65 20.26
N ARG A 52 3.11 -10.10 19.06
CA ARG A 52 2.77 -8.72 18.75
C ARG A 52 1.26 -8.51 18.81
N ARG A 53 0.81 -7.39 19.42
CA ARG A 53 -0.61 -7.08 19.65
C ARG A 53 -1.03 -5.73 19.11
N SER A 54 -0.13 -4.75 19.06
CA SER A 54 -0.40 -3.38 18.62
C SER A 54 0.16 -3.09 17.22
N LEU A 55 -0.23 -1.95 16.63
CA LEU A 55 0.36 -1.45 15.40
C LEU A 55 1.84 -1.10 15.61
N GLU A 56 2.16 -0.48 16.74
CA GLU A 56 3.51 -0.11 17.11
C GLU A 56 4.45 -1.34 17.11
N GLU A 57 4.05 -2.39 17.81
CA GLU A 57 4.79 -3.64 17.82
C GLU A 57 4.88 -4.28 16.41
N ALA A 58 3.83 -4.16 15.59
CA ALA A 58 3.84 -4.70 14.24
C ALA A 58 4.81 -3.96 13.31
N MET A 59 5.02 -2.66 13.53
CA MET A 59 5.91 -1.83 12.73
C MET A 59 7.39 -1.98 13.11
N GLU A 60 7.69 -2.46 14.32
CA GLU A 60 9.06 -2.69 14.76
C GLU A 60 9.80 -3.67 13.84
N GLY A 61 10.87 -3.19 13.19
CA GLY A 61 11.64 -3.97 12.23
C GLY A 61 10.93 -4.31 10.91
N ALA A 62 9.76 -3.71 10.62
CA ALA A 62 9.06 -3.93 9.37
C ALA A 62 9.74 -3.20 8.21
N ASP A 63 9.87 -3.87 7.07
CA ASP A 63 10.42 -3.28 5.83
C ASP A 63 9.38 -2.39 5.12
N VAL A 64 8.09 -2.73 5.23
CA VAL A 64 7.02 -2.04 4.51
C VAL A 64 5.82 -1.80 5.43
N PHE A 65 5.34 -0.57 5.49
CA PHE A 65 4.03 -0.22 6.02
C PHE A 65 3.06 0.06 4.88
N CYS A 66 1.89 -0.57 4.90
CA CYS A 66 0.81 -0.34 3.93
C CYS A 66 -0.46 0.10 4.68
N GLY A 67 -0.68 1.40 4.75
CA GLY A 67 -1.83 2.04 5.38
C GLY A 67 -2.97 2.25 4.39
N VAL A 68 -4.16 1.76 4.75
CA VAL A 68 -5.44 1.97 4.05
C VAL A 68 -6.55 2.08 5.10
N ALA A 69 -6.31 2.83 6.16
CA ALA A 69 -7.16 2.87 7.34
C ALA A 69 -7.66 4.29 7.64
N VAL A 70 -7.11 4.93 8.66
CA VAL A 70 -7.50 6.27 9.12
C VAL A 70 -6.27 7.12 9.34
N LYS A 71 -6.46 8.44 9.26
CA LYS A 71 -5.41 9.42 9.48
C LYS A 71 -4.76 9.32 10.85
N ASP A 72 -3.54 9.85 10.97
CA ASP A 72 -2.81 10.11 12.21
C ASP A 72 -2.61 8.88 13.12
N MET A 73 -2.61 7.67 12.54
CA MET A 73 -2.43 6.45 13.33
C MET A 73 -0.97 5.97 13.41
N VAL A 74 -0.08 6.54 12.62
CA VAL A 74 1.36 6.23 12.64
C VAL A 74 2.12 7.39 13.25
N THR A 75 2.95 7.10 14.24
CA THR A 75 3.77 8.10 14.93
C THR A 75 5.20 8.14 14.36
N LYS A 76 5.94 9.22 14.64
CA LYS A 76 7.37 9.32 14.31
C LYS A 76 8.19 8.19 14.93
N ASP A 77 7.86 7.76 16.14
CA ASP A 77 8.58 6.67 16.81
C ASP A 77 8.32 5.31 16.17
N MET A 78 7.10 5.05 15.69
CA MET A 78 6.81 3.89 14.85
C MET A 78 7.64 3.89 13.57
N VAL A 79 7.79 5.03 12.89
CA VAL A 79 8.64 5.14 11.69
C VAL A 79 10.11 4.88 12.03
N LYS A 80 10.60 5.38 13.17
CA LYS A 80 11.98 5.13 13.63
C LYS A 80 12.24 3.66 13.92
N SER A 81 11.24 2.91 14.39
CA SER A 81 11.37 1.50 14.75
C SER A 81 11.40 0.54 13.55
N MET A 82 11.02 1.01 12.35
CA MET A 82 11.04 0.21 11.13
C MET A 82 12.46 -0.18 10.71
N ALA A 83 12.57 -1.17 9.82
CA ALA A 83 13.83 -1.59 9.21
C ALA A 83 14.52 -0.43 8.47
N LYS A 84 15.80 -0.59 8.15
CA LYS A 84 16.56 0.34 7.33
C LYS A 84 15.97 0.40 5.91
N ASP A 85 15.97 1.60 5.28
CA ASP A 85 15.46 1.83 3.93
C ASP A 85 13.99 1.40 3.76
N ALA A 86 13.16 1.61 4.81
CA ALA A 86 11.78 1.19 4.85
C ALA A 86 10.89 1.92 3.83
N ILE A 87 9.83 1.25 3.39
CA ILE A 87 8.82 1.79 2.48
C ILE A 87 7.53 2.06 3.25
N ILE A 88 6.99 3.28 3.11
CA ILE A 88 5.76 3.72 3.78
C ILE A 88 4.73 4.12 2.73
N PHE A 89 3.68 3.33 2.59
CA PHE A 89 2.47 3.66 1.84
C PHE A 89 1.39 4.14 2.81
N ALA A 90 1.25 5.45 3.02
CA ALA A 90 0.22 6.05 3.87
C ALA A 90 -0.93 6.55 2.98
N MET A 91 -1.87 5.67 2.69
CA MET A 91 -2.89 5.86 1.65
C MET A 91 -4.28 6.15 2.19
N ALA A 92 -4.45 6.43 3.48
CA ALA A 92 -5.72 6.87 4.02
C ALA A 92 -6.16 8.19 3.36
N ASN A 93 -7.47 8.34 3.14
CA ASN A 93 -8.06 9.45 2.42
C ASN A 93 -9.17 10.10 3.28
N PRO A 94 -9.23 11.46 3.43
CA PRO A 94 -8.42 12.46 2.73
C PRO A 94 -7.01 12.68 3.30
N ASP A 95 -6.78 12.36 4.55
CA ASP A 95 -5.50 12.57 5.23
C ASP A 95 -4.79 11.22 5.47
N PRO A 96 -3.46 11.15 5.24
CA PRO A 96 -2.69 9.93 5.39
C PRO A 96 -2.54 9.50 6.86
N GLU A 97 -2.12 8.26 7.09
CA GLU A 97 -1.83 7.72 8.42
C GLU A 97 -0.68 8.45 9.14
N ILE A 98 0.22 9.06 8.37
CA ILE A 98 1.26 10.00 8.81
C ILE A 98 1.56 10.97 7.67
N LEU A 99 1.79 12.23 7.98
CA LEU A 99 2.19 13.22 6.99
C LEU A 99 3.63 12.95 6.50
N PRO A 100 3.94 13.16 5.20
CA PRO A 100 5.29 13.01 4.69
C PRO A 100 6.33 13.82 5.45
N GLU A 101 6.01 15.05 5.86
CA GLU A 101 6.89 15.91 6.65
C GLU A 101 7.30 15.25 7.96
N ASP A 102 6.34 14.63 8.67
CA ASP A 102 6.59 13.96 9.94
C ASP A 102 7.38 12.67 9.75
N ALA A 103 7.09 11.91 8.70
CA ALA A 103 7.83 10.70 8.38
C ALA A 103 9.29 11.01 8.02
N PHE A 104 9.53 12.03 7.17
CA PHE A 104 10.88 12.47 6.81
C PHE A 104 11.62 13.21 7.94
N ASP A 105 10.89 13.83 8.89
CA ASP A 105 11.51 14.36 10.11
C ASP A 105 12.01 13.23 11.02
N ALA A 106 11.26 12.13 11.07
CA ALA A 106 11.66 10.95 11.85
C ALA A 106 12.89 10.23 11.24
N ARG A 107 12.93 10.05 9.90
CA ARG A 107 14.00 9.33 9.17
C ARG A 107 14.14 9.86 7.74
N LYS A 108 15.37 9.83 7.21
CA LYS A 108 15.69 10.28 5.85
C LYS A 108 15.88 9.14 4.84
N ASP A 109 16.07 7.93 5.32
CA ASP A 109 16.32 6.71 4.54
C ASP A 109 15.03 5.94 4.20
N ILE A 110 13.90 6.63 4.06
CA ILE A 110 12.61 6.01 3.74
C ILE A 110 12.14 6.36 2.34
N ILE A 111 11.38 5.45 1.73
CA ILE A 111 10.57 5.71 0.55
C ILE A 111 9.13 5.93 1.02
N MET A 112 8.58 7.11 0.75
CA MET A 112 7.23 7.48 1.19
C MET A 112 6.33 7.73 0.00
N ALA A 113 5.10 7.21 0.05
CA ALA A 113 4.04 7.49 -0.90
C ALA A 113 2.70 7.72 -0.19
N THR A 114 1.86 8.59 -0.75
CA THR A 114 0.52 8.88 -0.23
C THR A 114 -0.53 8.81 -1.33
N GLY A 115 -1.82 8.83 -0.97
CA GLY A 115 -2.92 8.97 -1.92
C GLY A 115 -3.12 10.40 -2.43
N ARG A 116 -2.42 11.41 -1.91
CA ARG A 116 -2.58 12.83 -2.22
C ARG A 116 -1.78 13.25 -3.44
N SER A 117 -2.35 14.16 -4.24
CA SER A 117 -1.71 14.70 -5.47
C SER A 117 -0.74 15.84 -5.20
N ASP A 118 -0.76 16.42 -4.00
CA ASP A 118 0.09 17.52 -3.59
C ASP A 118 1.43 17.05 -2.98
N TYR A 119 1.65 15.74 -2.89
CA TYR A 119 2.90 15.13 -2.46
C TYR A 119 3.57 14.31 -3.57
N PRO A 120 4.89 14.18 -3.54
CA PRO A 120 5.61 13.25 -4.41
C PRO A 120 5.15 11.79 -4.20
N ASN A 121 5.36 10.95 -5.22
CA ASN A 121 5.02 9.52 -5.18
C ASN A 121 3.52 9.28 -4.89
N GLN A 122 2.65 9.94 -5.63
CA GLN A 122 1.21 9.72 -5.51
C GLN A 122 0.82 8.28 -5.87
N VAL A 123 0.12 7.59 -4.96
CA VAL A 123 -0.53 6.29 -5.19
C VAL A 123 -2.03 6.48 -5.07
N ASN A 124 -2.69 6.75 -6.19
CA ASN A 124 -4.11 7.04 -6.24
C ASN A 124 -4.87 5.96 -7.03
N ASN A 125 -6.11 5.71 -6.64
CA ASN A 125 -7.01 4.76 -7.30
C ASN A 125 -7.19 5.07 -8.81
N VAL A 126 -7.08 6.34 -9.21
CA VAL A 126 -7.21 6.78 -10.61
C VAL A 126 -6.18 6.13 -11.54
N LEU A 127 -5.06 5.63 -11.03
CA LEU A 127 -4.08 4.90 -11.82
C LEU A 127 -4.64 3.60 -12.41
N GLY A 128 -5.57 2.95 -11.71
CA GLY A 128 -6.21 1.72 -12.16
C GLY A 128 -7.70 1.87 -12.48
N PHE A 129 -8.39 2.81 -11.83
CA PHE A 129 -9.80 3.09 -12.02
C PHE A 129 -9.97 4.34 -12.95
N PRO A 130 -10.83 4.32 -13.99
CA PRO A 130 -11.74 3.23 -14.35
C PRO A 130 -11.16 2.21 -15.36
N PHE A 131 -9.91 2.26 -15.69
CA PHE A 131 -9.30 1.57 -16.83
C PHE A 131 -9.38 0.05 -16.75
N ILE A 132 -9.23 -0.53 -15.57
CA ILE A 132 -9.40 -1.98 -15.37
C ILE A 132 -10.82 -2.44 -15.69
N PHE A 133 -11.84 -1.61 -15.42
CA PHE A 133 -13.22 -1.90 -15.79
C PHE A 133 -13.43 -1.77 -17.29
N ARG A 134 -12.82 -0.78 -17.92
CA ARG A 134 -12.85 -0.63 -19.39
C ARG A 134 -12.27 -1.86 -20.06
N GLY A 135 -11.10 -2.32 -19.62
CA GLY A 135 -10.49 -3.53 -20.16
C GLY A 135 -11.36 -4.77 -19.96
N ALA A 136 -12.00 -4.91 -18.80
CA ALA A 136 -12.93 -6.01 -18.54
C ALA A 136 -14.15 -5.98 -19.46
N LEU A 137 -14.71 -4.80 -19.73
CA LEU A 137 -15.85 -4.63 -20.64
C LEU A 137 -15.49 -4.90 -22.10
N ASP A 138 -14.32 -4.46 -22.55
CA ASP A 138 -13.86 -4.65 -23.94
C ASP A 138 -13.73 -6.14 -24.31
N VAL A 139 -13.42 -7.00 -23.33
CA VAL A 139 -13.31 -8.46 -23.55
C VAL A 139 -14.55 -9.23 -23.04
N HIS A 140 -15.62 -8.53 -22.66
CA HIS A 140 -16.82 -9.13 -22.08
C HIS A 140 -16.52 -10.05 -20.89
N ALA A 141 -15.57 -9.69 -20.04
CA ALA A 141 -15.19 -10.49 -18.88
C ALA A 141 -16.36 -10.61 -17.87
N ARG A 142 -16.54 -11.79 -17.31
CA ARG A 142 -17.57 -12.03 -16.29
C ARG A 142 -17.15 -11.57 -14.89
N ALA A 143 -15.85 -11.41 -14.67
CA ALA A 143 -15.26 -10.96 -13.41
C ALA A 143 -13.88 -10.36 -13.65
N ILE A 144 -13.43 -9.50 -12.75
CA ILE A 144 -12.03 -9.05 -12.69
C ILE A 144 -11.29 -10.04 -11.79
N ASN A 145 -10.60 -11.00 -12.40
CA ASN A 145 -9.87 -12.06 -11.71
C ASN A 145 -8.46 -11.60 -11.26
N MET A 146 -7.71 -12.48 -10.62
CA MET A 146 -6.36 -12.15 -10.12
C MET A 146 -5.36 -11.90 -11.24
N GLU A 147 -5.46 -12.66 -12.33
CA GLU A 147 -4.61 -12.53 -13.51
C GLU A 147 -4.75 -11.13 -14.14
N MET A 148 -5.97 -10.61 -14.23
CA MET A 148 -6.24 -9.25 -14.73
C MET A 148 -5.65 -8.18 -13.79
N LYS A 149 -5.74 -8.38 -12.47
CA LYS A 149 -5.16 -7.46 -11.47
C LYS A 149 -3.63 -7.48 -11.55
N LEU A 150 -3.01 -8.65 -11.69
CA LEU A 150 -1.56 -8.78 -11.88
C LEU A 150 -1.10 -8.13 -13.18
N ALA A 151 -1.81 -8.36 -14.28
CA ALA A 151 -1.51 -7.73 -15.57
C ALA A 151 -1.56 -6.20 -15.48
N ALA A 152 -2.59 -5.64 -14.83
CA ALA A 152 -2.69 -4.21 -14.60
C ALA A 152 -1.55 -3.68 -13.70
N THR A 153 -1.18 -4.42 -12.66
CA THR A 153 -0.07 -4.06 -11.76
C THR A 153 1.26 -4.01 -12.52
N TYR A 154 1.56 -5.04 -13.32
CA TYR A 154 2.79 -5.05 -14.14
C TYR A 154 2.78 -3.97 -15.23
N ALA A 155 1.62 -3.71 -15.85
CA ALA A 155 1.51 -2.65 -16.85
C ALA A 155 1.81 -1.28 -16.24
N LEU A 156 1.27 -0.96 -15.05
CA LEU A 156 1.55 0.28 -14.34
C LEU A 156 3.01 0.38 -13.89
N ALA A 157 3.57 -0.70 -13.34
CA ALA A 157 4.97 -0.73 -12.92
C ALA A 157 5.95 -0.56 -14.10
N ASN A 158 5.62 -1.14 -15.26
CA ASN A 158 6.42 -0.97 -16.47
C ASN A 158 6.26 0.43 -17.07
N LEU A 159 5.05 0.99 -17.06
CA LEU A 159 4.80 2.35 -17.51
C LEU A 159 5.60 3.37 -16.70
N ALA A 160 5.69 3.18 -15.38
CA ALA A 160 6.49 4.03 -14.51
C ALA A 160 7.98 4.05 -14.87
N LYS A 161 8.50 3.03 -15.55
CA LYS A 161 9.90 2.93 -16.00
C LYS A 161 10.15 3.46 -17.40
N THR A 162 9.11 3.90 -18.12
CA THR A 162 9.24 4.44 -19.47
C THR A 162 9.51 5.94 -19.43
N ASP A 163 10.14 6.46 -20.47
CA ASP A 163 10.33 7.90 -20.62
C ASP A 163 8.97 8.61 -20.71
N VAL A 164 8.90 9.80 -20.10
CA VAL A 164 7.71 10.63 -20.16
C VAL A 164 7.52 11.14 -21.59
N PRO A 165 6.33 10.94 -22.21
CA PRO A 165 6.07 11.44 -23.55
C PRO A 165 6.26 12.97 -23.62
N ASP A 166 6.86 13.47 -24.71
CA ASP A 166 7.14 14.90 -24.92
C ASP A 166 5.92 15.81 -24.74
N ALA A 167 4.73 15.32 -25.12
CA ALA A 167 3.49 16.08 -24.95
C ALA A 167 3.17 16.31 -23.46
N VAL A 168 3.43 15.31 -22.62
CA VAL A 168 3.25 15.41 -21.17
C VAL A 168 4.33 16.29 -20.55
N ALA A 169 5.60 16.07 -20.90
CA ALA A 169 6.72 16.89 -20.42
C ALA A 169 6.48 18.38 -20.74
N ARG A 170 6.02 18.71 -21.95
CA ARG A 170 5.66 20.10 -22.34
C ARG A 170 4.52 20.66 -21.51
N ALA A 171 3.48 19.88 -21.21
CA ALA A 171 2.36 20.32 -20.38
C ALA A 171 2.77 20.67 -18.95
N TYR A 172 3.85 20.06 -18.45
CA TYR A 172 4.45 20.32 -17.13
C TYR A 172 5.71 21.22 -17.20
N GLY A 173 5.78 22.14 -18.22
CA GLY A 173 6.84 23.13 -18.31
C GLY A 173 8.22 22.59 -18.72
N GLY A 174 8.27 21.44 -19.38
CA GLY A 174 9.52 20.80 -19.82
C GLY A 174 10.27 20.05 -18.72
N ILE A 175 9.62 19.78 -17.60
CA ILE A 175 10.23 18.99 -16.52
C ILE A 175 10.33 17.53 -16.97
N HIS A 176 11.55 17.03 -17.07
CA HIS A 176 11.80 15.60 -17.27
C HIS A 176 11.79 14.91 -15.89
N PHE A 177 10.70 14.21 -15.60
CA PHE A 177 10.66 13.35 -14.43
C PHE A 177 11.62 12.18 -14.65
N LYS A 178 12.58 12.00 -13.73
CA LYS A 178 13.42 10.81 -13.66
C LYS A 178 12.96 9.97 -12.48
N PHE A 179 12.85 8.68 -12.70
CA PHE A 179 12.60 7.69 -11.66
C PHE A 179 13.90 7.25 -11.00
#